data_974dc3d83a0ee836f52f32892767e7ab
#
_entry.id   974dc3d83a0ee836f52f32892767e7ab
#
_cell.length_a   1.000
_cell.length_b   1.000
_cell.length_c   1.000
_cell.angle_alpha   90.00
_cell.angle_beta   90.00
_cell.angle_gamma   90.00
#
_symmetry.space_group_name_H-M   'P 1'
#
loop_
_entity.id
_entity.type
_entity.pdbx_description
1 polymer ?
#
loop_
_entity_poly.entity_id
_entity_poly.type
_entity_poly.pdbx_seq_one_letter_code
_entity_poly.pdbx_strand_id
1 'polypeptide(L)'
;MSKFGVFIGIAFLLLLAGCDYFQKSSKEVVLAECYGKYLYESDLKGIVPEGASIMDSIQRVSNFIDSWVRRQVLLHQAEINLDKEALDLNKQMEEYRNSLVIYAYESQLINQKLDTLVSEDEIAEYYEQNKGDFQLRNTMVRVAYVIIDEDSKQKANLKKLLSDPDTLMLQNIDIQATYYAVKSYLDVDQWMRLDELTSIVPIQIFNTESFLKKNKFVSFDMNEYTYMVRFVDYLLEESTSPMEMVRDNIKSVILAQRKQAMIEEMHTALYEKAKNEKAFEVYVGSPNLK
;
A
#
# COMPACT_ATOMS: atom_id res chain seq x y z
N MET A 1 -3.70 16.35 81.10
CA MET A 1 -4.87 15.89 80.32
C MET A 1 -5.04 16.73 79.05
N SER A 2 -4.06 16.80 78.12
CA SER A 2 -4.32 17.54 76.89
C SER A 2 -3.62 16.98 75.62
N LYS A 3 -2.78 15.97 75.73
CA LYS A 3 -2.11 15.39 74.56
C LYS A 3 -2.87 14.20 73.88
N PHE A 4 -3.82 13.59 74.57
CA PHE A 4 -4.58 12.45 74.11
C PHE A 4 -5.76 12.87 73.21
N GLY A 5 -6.34 14.06 73.40
CA GLY A 5 -7.43 14.57 72.61
C GLY A 5 -7.01 15.07 71.22
N VAL A 6 -5.76 15.52 71.07
CA VAL A 6 -5.24 16.00 69.77
C VAL A 6 -4.91 14.84 68.82
N PHE A 7 -4.47 13.68 69.35
CA PHE A 7 -4.22 12.47 68.55
C PHE A 7 -5.47 11.84 68.00
N ILE A 8 -6.58 11.86 68.73
CA ILE A 8 -7.89 11.32 68.29
C ILE A 8 -8.53 12.23 67.22
N GLY A 9 -8.37 13.55 67.31
CA GLY A 9 -8.83 14.51 66.33
C GLY A 9 -8.11 14.40 64.98
N ILE A 10 -6.80 14.17 65.00
CA ILE A 10 -5.98 13.99 63.78
C ILE A 10 -6.28 12.63 63.10
N ALA A 11 -6.50 11.57 63.86
CA ALA A 11 -6.88 10.27 63.32
C ALA A 11 -8.29 10.28 62.67
N PHE A 12 -9.21 11.09 63.18
CA PHE A 12 -10.55 11.23 62.62
C PHE A 12 -10.58 12.12 61.36
N LEU A 13 -9.66 13.11 61.25
CA LEU A 13 -9.53 13.94 60.06
C LEU A 13 -8.89 13.18 58.89
N LEU A 14 -8.00 12.20 59.14
CA LEU A 14 -7.42 11.34 58.13
C LEU A 14 -8.38 10.29 57.55
N LEU A 15 -9.41 9.94 58.30
CA LEU A 15 -10.48 9.04 57.83
C LEU A 15 -11.48 9.72 56.89
N LEU A 16 -11.61 11.05 56.91
CA LEU A 16 -12.50 11.79 55.98
C LEU A 16 -11.79 12.15 54.67
N ALA A 17 -10.46 12.12 54.56
CA ALA A 17 -9.75 12.37 53.33
C ALA A 17 -9.60 11.13 52.44
N GLY A 18 -10.01 9.95 52.91
CA GLY A 18 -9.92 8.67 52.18
C GLY A 18 -11.09 8.38 51.22
N CYS A 19 -12.21 9.15 51.24
CA CYS A 19 -13.39 8.85 50.44
C CYS A 19 -13.36 9.41 49.03
N ASP A 20 -12.49 10.36 48.67
CA ASP A 20 -12.48 10.92 47.31
C ASP A 20 -11.54 10.19 46.34
N TYR A 21 -10.74 9.22 46.85
CA TYR A 21 -9.85 8.43 45.97
C TYR A 21 -10.54 7.16 45.40
N PHE A 22 -11.78 6.92 45.77
CA PHE A 22 -12.52 5.72 45.36
C PHE A 22 -13.81 6.08 44.64
N GLN A 23 -13.75 6.89 43.58
CA GLN A 23 -14.84 6.86 42.58
C GLN A 23 -14.64 7.83 41.44
N LYS A 24 -14.04 7.36 40.37
CA LYS A 24 -14.53 7.63 39.02
C LYS A 24 -14.40 6.36 38.20
N SER A 25 -15.02 5.31 38.65
CA SER A 25 -15.48 4.27 37.76
C SER A 25 -16.68 4.86 36.98
N SER A 26 -16.40 5.49 35.83
CA SER A 26 -17.46 5.67 34.86
C SER A 26 -18.03 4.26 34.60
N LYS A 27 -19.30 4.03 34.97
CA LYS A 27 -19.99 2.77 34.62
C LYS A 27 -19.91 2.69 33.09
N GLU A 28 -19.02 1.87 32.58
CA GLU A 28 -18.99 1.60 31.14
C GLU A 28 -20.36 1.08 30.73
N VAL A 29 -20.93 1.67 29.68
CA VAL A 29 -22.22 1.27 29.16
C VAL A 29 -22.05 -0.06 28.44
N VAL A 30 -22.76 -1.08 28.91
CA VAL A 30 -22.80 -2.41 28.27
C VAL A 30 -23.75 -2.34 27.07
N LEU A 31 -23.24 -2.71 25.89
CA LEU A 31 -24.00 -2.73 24.64
C LEU A 31 -24.55 -4.12 24.30
N ALA A 32 -23.82 -5.16 24.67
CA ALA A 32 -24.24 -6.55 24.48
C ALA A 32 -23.57 -7.47 25.52
N GLU A 33 -24.24 -8.59 25.78
CA GLU A 33 -23.71 -9.69 26.59
C GLU A 33 -23.91 -11.01 25.83
N CYS A 34 -22.89 -11.87 25.82
CA CYS A 34 -22.95 -13.18 25.21
C CYS A 34 -22.07 -14.17 25.98
N TYR A 35 -22.65 -15.21 26.58
CA TYR A 35 -21.99 -16.23 27.40
C TYR A 35 -21.03 -15.64 28.48
N GLY A 36 -21.50 -14.58 29.19
CA GLY A 36 -20.73 -13.91 30.24
C GLY A 36 -19.60 -13.02 29.76
N LYS A 37 -19.51 -12.78 28.46
CA LYS A 37 -18.64 -11.76 27.87
C LYS A 37 -19.46 -10.50 27.57
N TYR A 38 -18.85 -9.34 27.78
CA TYR A 38 -19.55 -8.06 27.65
C TYR A 38 -18.88 -7.23 26.56
N LEU A 39 -19.69 -6.58 25.74
CA LEU A 39 -19.25 -5.56 24.79
C LEU A 39 -19.61 -4.20 25.39
N TYR A 40 -18.64 -3.32 25.48
CA TYR A 40 -18.80 -2.00 26.05
C TYR A 40 -18.85 -0.91 24.98
N GLU A 41 -19.39 0.25 25.33
CA GLU A 41 -19.39 1.42 24.45
C GLU A 41 -17.97 1.86 24.06
N SER A 42 -16.99 1.70 24.96
CA SER A 42 -15.57 1.97 24.67
C SER A 42 -15.00 1.13 23.53
N ASP A 43 -15.55 -0.05 23.27
CA ASP A 43 -15.13 -0.95 22.18
C ASP A 43 -15.55 -0.46 20.79
N LEU A 44 -16.46 0.53 20.73
CA LEU A 44 -16.88 1.17 19.48
C LEU A 44 -15.89 2.18 18.94
N LYS A 45 -14.79 2.44 19.67
CA LYS A 45 -13.81 3.44 19.25
C LYS A 45 -13.23 3.11 17.86
N GLY A 46 -13.40 4.03 16.92
CA GLY A 46 -12.94 3.86 15.54
C GLY A 46 -13.89 3.10 14.61
N ILE A 47 -15.04 2.60 15.11
CA ILE A 47 -16.07 1.93 14.27
C ILE A 47 -16.86 2.94 13.45
N VAL A 48 -17.15 4.11 14.03
CA VAL A 48 -17.85 5.20 13.36
C VAL A 48 -16.84 6.26 12.94
N PRO A 49 -16.68 6.54 11.62
CA PRO A 49 -15.83 7.62 11.16
C PRO A 49 -16.32 9.01 11.61
N GLU A 50 -15.40 9.94 11.76
CA GLU A 50 -15.77 11.33 12.02
C GLU A 50 -16.58 11.90 10.84
N GLY A 51 -17.68 12.57 11.14
CA GLY A 51 -18.60 13.14 10.13
C GLY A 51 -19.61 12.18 9.53
N ALA A 52 -19.70 10.93 10.02
CA ALA A 52 -20.76 10.02 9.59
C ALA A 52 -22.15 10.54 9.96
N SER A 53 -23.16 10.28 9.12
CA SER A 53 -24.54 10.60 9.44
C SER A 53 -25.05 9.77 10.63
N ILE A 54 -26.07 10.28 11.34
CA ILE A 54 -26.67 9.56 12.46
C ILE A 54 -27.15 8.16 12.02
N MET A 55 -27.80 8.06 10.86
CA MET A 55 -28.31 6.80 10.33
C MET A 55 -27.17 5.82 10.02
N ASP A 56 -26.10 6.27 9.38
CA ASP A 56 -24.92 5.45 9.09
C ASP A 56 -24.22 5.00 10.39
N SER A 57 -24.12 5.89 11.37
CA SER A 57 -23.55 5.57 12.68
C SER A 57 -24.32 4.45 13.38
N ILE A 58 -25.66 4.55 13.43
CA ILE A 58 -26.53 3.54 14.02
C ILE A 58 -26.36 2.20 13.29
N GLN A 59 -26.34 2.22 11.96
CA GLN A 59 -26.20 1.00 11.16
C GLN A 59 -24.84 0.32 11.40
N ARG A 60 -23.75 1.08 11.47
CA ARG A 60 -22.40 0.56 11.73
C ARG A 60 -22.29 -0.06 13.11
N VAL A 61 -22.81 0.62 14.12
CA VAL A 61 -22.85 0.11 15.51
C VAL A 61 -23.66 -1.16 15.58
N SER A 62 -24.86 -1.21 14.99
CA SER A 62 -25.71 -2.40 14.97
C SER A 62 -25.00 -3.58 14.29
N ASN A 63 -24.39 -3.37 13.13
CA ASN A 63 -23.64 -4.39 12.41
C ASN A 63 -22.45 -4.90 13.23
N PHE A 64 -21.76 -4.00 13.92
CA PHE A 64 -20.64 -4.36 14.79
C PHE A 64 -21.08 -5.24 15.95
N ILE A 65 -22.18 -4.87 16.65
CA ILE A 65 -22.75 -5.64 17.75
C ILE A 65 -23.17 -7.04 17.26
N ASP A 66 -23.88 -7.14 16.13
CA ASP A 66 -24.30 -8.43 15.56
C ASP A 66 -23.09 -9.31 15.22
N SER A 67 -22.06 -8.73 14.57
CA SER A 67 -20.81 -9.43 14.26
C SER A 67 -20.07 -9.90 15.52
N TRP A 68 -20.06 -9.08 16.58
CA TRP A 68 -19.42 -9.42 17.84
C TRP A 68 -20.18 -10.60 18.49
N VAL A 69 -21.51 -10.55 18.57
CA VAL A 69 -22.33 -11.62 19.13
C VAL A 69 -22.10 -12.94 18.37
N ARG A 70 -22.15 -12.93 17.03
CA ARG A 70 -21.89 -14.12 16.20
C ARG A 70 -20.50 -14.71 16.49
N ARG A 71 -19.50 -13.88 16.65
CA ARG A 71 -18.15 -14.30 17.01
C ARG A 71 -18.10 -14.96 18.38
N GLN A 72 -18.77 -14.39 19.41
CA GLN A 72 -18.80 -14.99 20.74
C GLN A 72 -19.54 -16.33 20.75
N VAL A 73 -20.65 -16.46 20.02
CA VAL A 73 -21.37 -17.73 19.86
C VAL A 73 -20.46 -18.79 19.23
N LEU A 74 -19.74 -18.44 18.17
CA LEU A 74 -18.83 -19.38 17.51
C LEU A 74 -17.65 -19.78 18.40
N LEU A 75 -17.06 -18.81 19.11
CA LEU A 75 -15.97 -19.08 20.06
C LEU A 75 -16.42 -20.02 21.18
N HIS A 76 -17.58 -19.74 21.76
CA HIS A 76 -18.13 -20.61 22.81
C HIS A 76 -18.37 -22.05 22.29
N GLN A 77 -18.90 -22.19 21.08
CA GLN A 77 -19.10 -23.50 20.46
C GLN A 77 -17.77 -24.21 20.17
N ALA A 78 -16.73 -23.47 19.75
CA ALA A 78 -15.39 -24.01 19.55
C ALA A 78 -14.77 -24.48 20.89
N GLU A 79 -14.88 -23.70 21.95
CA GLU A 79 -14.38 -24.02 23.29
C GLU A 79 -15.01 -25.31 23.87
N ILE A 80 -16.27 -25.60 23.50
CA ILE A 80 -16.97 -26.83 23.92
C ILE A 80 -16.54 -28.04 23.09
N ASN A 81 -16.29 -27.86 21.79
CA ASN A 81 -16.09 -28.98 20.87
C ASN A 81 -14.61 -29.34 20.64
N LEU A 82 -13.69 -28.43 20.93
CA LEU A 82 -12.26 -28.68 20.77
C LEU A 82 -11.67 -29.30 22.04
N ASP A 83 -10.69 -30.17 21.86
CA ASP A 83 -9.92 -30.72 22.98
C ASP A 83 -8.95 -29.68 23.56
N LYS A 84 -8.42 -30.00 24.74
CA LYS A 84 -7.49 -29.07 25.43
C LYS A 84 -6.21 -28.81 24.67
N GLU A 85 -5.76 -29.77 23.89
CA GLU A 85 -4.54 -29.67 23.10
C GLU A 85 -4.74 -28.70 21.92
N ALA A 86 -5.91 -28.73 21.28
CA ALA A 86 -6.27 -27.78 20.22
C ALA A 86 -6.51 -26.35 20.76
N LEU A 87 -6.89 -26.22 22.03
CA LEU A 87 -7.09 -24.94 22.71
C LEU A 87 -5.80 -24.36 23.33
N ASP A 88 -4.75 -25.17 23.50
CA ASP A 88 -3.47 -24.69 24.03
C ASP A 88 -2.65 -23.97 22.94
N LEU A 89 -2.93 -22.68 22.80
CA LEU A 89 -2.26 -21.79 21.87
C LEU A 89 -1.11 -21.00 22.51
N ASN A 90 -0.73 -21.31 23.77
CA ASN A 90 0.23 -20.51 24.51
C ASN A 90 1.57 -20.33 23.77
N LYS A 91 2.13 -21.42 23.24
CA LYS A 91 3.37 -21.37 22.47
C LYS A 91 3.23 -20.51 21.20
N GLN A 92 2.15 -20.67 20.46
CA GLN A 92 1.90 -19.92 19.24
C GLN A 92 1.69 -18.42 19.54
N MET A 93 0.97 -18.12 20.61
CA MET A 93 0.78 -16.73 21.07
C MET A 93 2.08 -16.08 21.53
N GLU A 94 2.96 -16.82 22.19
CA GLU A 94 4.30 -16.34 22.60
C GLU A 94 5.17 -16.09 21.37
N GLU A 95 5.25 -17.02 20.43
CA GLU A 95 5.99 -16.86 19.18
C GLU A 95 5.47 -15.66 18.38
N TYR A 96 4.16 -15.49 18.27
CA TYR A 96 3.55 -14.35 17.61
C TYR A 96 3.88 -13.02 18.29
N ARG A 97 3.75 -12.98 19.62
CA ARG A 97 4.13 -11.78 20.40
C ARG A 97 5.61 -11.42 20.20
N ASN A 98 6.50 -12.41 20.25
CA ASN A 98 7.92 -12.20 20.04
C ASN A 98 8.21 -11.64 18.63
N SER A 99 7.56 -12.20 17.60
CA SER A 99 7.67 -11.69 16.23
C SER A 99 7.22 -10.24 16.12
N LEU A 100 6.10 -9.86 16.75
CA LEU A 100 5.61 -8.48 16.76
C LEU A 100 6.58 -7.52 17.48
N VAL A 101 7.18 -7.93 18.59
CA VAL A 101 8.14 -7.10 19.33
C VAL A 101 9.41 -6.90 18.52
N ILE A 102 9.94 -7.96 17.90
CA ILE A 102 11.11 -7.89 17.02
C ILE A 102 10.82 -6.96 15.84
N TYR A 103 9.71 -7.17 15.15
CA TYR A 103 9.29 -6.32 14.04
C TYR A 103 9.15 -4.84 14.43
N ALA A 104 8.56 -4.56 15.59
CA ALA A 104 8.43 -3.18 16.08
C ALA A 104 9.80 -2.54 16.33
N TYR A 105 10.75 -3.28 16.90
CA TYR A 105 12.10 -2.81 17.13
C TYR A 105 12.86 -2.55 15.83
N GLU A 106 12.82 -3.50 14.89
CA GLU A 106 13.42 -3.36 13.55
C GLU A 106 12.84 -2.15 12.80
N SER A 107 11.50 -2.01 12.82
CA SER A 107 10.81 -0.90 12.17
C SER A 107 11.23 0.45 12.77
N GLN A 108 11.37 0.52 14.09
CA GLN A 108 11.83 1.74 14.75
C GLN A 108 13.27 2.09 14.33
N LEU A 109 14.16 1.10 14.28
CA LEU A 109 15.54 1.28 13.86
C LEU A 109 15.64 1.79 12.42
N ILE A 110 14.89 1.18 11.52
CA ILE A 110 14.81 1.57 10.10
C ILE A 110 14.36 3.03 9.99
N ASN A 111 13.26 3.39 10.65
CA ASN A 111 12.71 4.74 10.61
C ASN A 111 13.68 5.80 11.16
N GLN A 112 14.57 5.42 12.08
CA GLN A 112 15.52 6.35 12.68
C GLN A 112 16.84 6.47 11.93
N LYS A 113 17.29 5.39 11.26
CA LYS A 113 18.67 5.29 10.77
C LYS A 113 18.80 5.01 9.28
N LEU A 114 17.73 4.58 8.60
CA LEU A 114 17.83 4.27 7.18
C LEU A 114 18.11 5.55 6.39
N ASP A 115 19.21 5.54 5.62
CA ASP A 115 19.45 6.56 4.61
C ASP A 115 18.49 6.34 3.43
N THR A 116 17.56 7.26 3.28
CA THR A 116 16.53 7.25 2.22
C THR A 116 16.92 8.05 0.99
N LEU A 117 18.07 8.72 1.02
CA LEU A 117 18.57 9.47 -0.13
C LEU A 117 19.26 8.50 -1.09
N VAL A 118 18.72 8.35 -2.27
CA VAL A 118 19.32 7.59 -3.37
C VAL A 118 19.70 8.58 -4.45
N SER A 119 20.98 8.64 -4.78
CA SER A 119 21.52 9.54 -5.79
C SER A 119 21.27 9.03 -7.20
N GLU A 120 21.33 9.92 -8.19
CA GLU A 120 21.24 9.54 -9.60
C GLU A 120 22.39 8.61 -10.03
N ASP A 121 23.57 8.79 -9.46
CA ASP A 121 24.74 7.95 -9.76
C ASP A 121 24.50 6.51 -9.27
N GLU A 122 23.90 6.32 -8.09
CA GLU A 122 23.54 4.99 -7.59
C GLU A 122 22.47 4.32 -8.46
N ILE A 123 21.49 5.09 -8.92
CA ILE A 123 20.46 4.58 -9.83
C ILE A 123 21.09 4.15 -11.16
N ALA A 124 21.97 4.98 -11.72
CA ALA A 124 22.64 4.68 -12.96
C ALA A 124 23.57 3.46 -12.83
N GLU A 125 24.32 3.36 -11.75
CA GLU A 125 25.19 2.21 -11.48
C GLU A 125 24.37 0.93 -11.34
N TYR A 126 23.29 0.96 -10.56
CA TYR A 126 22.40 -0.19 -10.40
C TYR A 126 21.80 -0.63 -11.73
N TYR A 127 21.32 0.33 -12.54
CA TYR A 127 20.77 0.06 -13.87
C TYR A 127 21.79 -0.61 -14.78
N GLU A 128 23.03 -0.09 -14.86
CA GLU A 128 24.08 -0.65 -15.70
C GLU A 128 24.46 -2.09 -15.29
N GLN A 129 24.54 -2.35 -13.98
CA GLN A 129 24.88 -3.68 -13.45
C GLN A 129 23.76 -4.71 -13.65
N ASN A 130 22.50 -4.27 -13.76
CA ASN A 130 21.33 -5.15 -13.79
C ASN A 130 20.49 -4.98 -15.07
N LYS A 131 21.06 -4.50 -16.17
CA LYS A 131 20.34 -4.24 -17.43
C LYS A 131 19.47 -5.41 -17.91
N GLY A 132 19.93 -6.63 -17.70
CA GLY A 132 19.21 -7.84 -18.09
C GLY A 132 17.87 -8.03 -17.37
N ASP A 133 17.71 -7.43 -16.18
CA ASP A 133 16.49 -7.54 -15.38
C ASP A 133 15.40 -6.55 -15.81
N PHE A 134 15.77 -5.55 -16.64
CA PHE A 134 14.89 -4.48 -17.10
C PHE A 134 14.36 -4.70 -18.51
N GLN A 135 14.14 -5.95 -18.90
CA GLN A 135 13.50 -6.23 -20.19
C GLN A 135 12.02 -5.91 -20.15
N LEU A 136 11.54 -5.27 -21.21
CA LEU A 136 10.13 -4.93 -21.38
C LEU A 136 9.31 -6.20 -21.64
N ARG A 137 8.24 -6.37 -20.87
CA ARG A 137 7.29 -7.48 -21.06
C ARG A 137 6.24 -7.20 -22.13
N ASN A 138 6.11 -5.95 -22.55
CA ASN A 138 5.14 -5.51 -23.55
C ASN A 138 5.79 -4.42 -24.39
N THR A 139 5.39 -4.33 -25.66
CA THR A 139 5.75 -3.18 -26.49
C THR A 139 5.15 -1.91 -25.92
N MET A 140 5.99 -0.91 -25.73
CA MET A 140 5.64 0.42 -25.25
C MET A 140 5.65 1.42 -26.40
N VAL A 141 4.72 2.37 -26.38
CA VAL A 141 4.62 3.42 -27.38
C VAL A 141 4.41 4.78 -26.73
N ARG A 142 4.98 5.81 -27.32
CA ARG A 142 4.61 7.21 -27.06
C ARG A 142 3.78 7.70 -28.21
N VAL A 143 2.55 8.09 -27.92
CA VAL A 143 1.54 8.37 -28.95
C VAL A 143 0.73 9.62 -28.63
N ALA A 144 0.23 10.26 -29.66
CA ALA A 144 -0.93 11.13 -29.58
C ALA A 144 -2.06 10.53 -30.40
N TYR A 145 -3.28 10.47 -29.84
CA TYR A 145 -4.44 10.03 -30.60
C TYR A 145 -5.64 10.95 -30.40
N VAL A 146 -6.45 11.05 -31.44
CA VAL A 146 -7.74 11.76 -31.46
C VAL A 146 -8.78 10.88 -32.13
N ILE A 147 -9.94 10.75 -31.49
CA ILE A 147 -11.13 10.10 -32.03
C ILE A 147 -12.20 11.16 -32.19
N ILE A 148 -12.72 11.31 -33.40
CA ILE A 148 -13.69 12.34 -33.75
C ILE A 148 -14.81 11.73 -34.60
N ASP A 149 -16.00 12.33 -34.59
CA ASP A 149 -17.09 11.92 -35.48
C ASP A 149 -16.65 12.00 -36.93
N GLU A 150 -16.97 11.00 -37.72
CA GLU A 150 -16.56 10.91 -39.14
C GLU A 150 -17.00 12.12 -39.98
N ASP A 151 -18.18 12.67 -39.70
CA ASP A 151 -18.77 13.82 -40.40
C ASP A 151 -18.28 15.19 -39.83
N SER A 152 -17.36 15.19 -38.88
CA SER A 152 -16.88 16.43 -38.28
C SER A 152 -16.14 17.30 -39.29
N LYS A 153 -16.52 18.58 -39.35
CA LYS A 153 -15.86 19.59 -40.20
C LYS A 153 -14.39 19.84 -39.81
N GLN A 154 -13.99 19.45 -38.60
CA GLN A 154 -12.62 19.59 -38.09
C GLN A 154 -11.71 18.40 -38.41
N LYS A 155 -12.25 17.32 -38.98
CA LYS A 155 -11.52 16.11 -39.36
C LYS A 155 -10.25 16.40 -40.15
N ALA A 156 -10.39 17.16 -41.25
CA ALA A 156 -9.25 17.47 -42.12
C ALA A 156 -8.16 18.31 -41.42
N ASN A 157 -8.58 19.25 -40.58
CA ASN A 157 -7.66 20.09 -39.83
C ASN A 157 -6.90 19.31 -38.74
N LEU A 158 -7.62 18.52 -37.93
CA LEU A 158 -7.04 17.67 -36.90
C LEU A 158 -6.09 16.62 -37.50
N LYS A 159 -6.49 16.03 -38.63
CA LYS A 159 -5.64 15.11 -39.39
C LYS A 159 -4.33 15.76 -39.83
N LYS A 160 -4.39 16.98 -40.37
CA LYS A 160 -3.20 17.74 -40.75
C LYS A 160 -2.30 18.04 -39.57
N LEU A 161 -2.86 18.55 -38.48
CA LEU A 161 -2.12 18.88 -37.26
C LEU A 161 -1.44 17.65 -36.64
N LEU A 162 -2.18 16.53 -36.53
CA LEU A 162 -1.65 15.32 -35.90
C LEU A 162 -0.62 14.59 -36.81
N SER A 163 -0.69 14.75 -38.12
CA SER A 163 0.31 14.18 -39.03
C SER A 163 1.62 14.96 -39.09
N ASP A 164 1.65 16.21 -38.63
CA ASP A 164 2.87 17.04 -38.61
C ASP A 164 3.82 16.60 -37.49
N PRO A 165 5.11 16.39 -37.80
CA PRO A 165 6.10 16.01 -36.79
C PRO A 165 6.47 17.14 -35.82
N ASP A 166 6.09 18.39 -36.07
CA ASP A 166 6.44 19.53 -35.22
C ASP A 166 5.70 19.45 -33.87
N THR A 167 6.44 19.36 -32.76
CA THR A 167 5.89 19.29 -31.41
C THR A 167 5.08 20.52 -30.99
N LEU A 168 5.36 21.70 -31.59
CA LEU A 168 4.62 22.92 -31.35
C LEU A 168 3.17 22.82 -31.84
N MET A 169 2.95 22.01 -32.86
CA MET A 169 1.59 21.75 -33.36
C MET A 169 0.73 20.96 -32.37
N LEU A 170 1.31 20.16 -31.50
CA LEU A 170 0.57 19.41 -30.48
C LEU A 170 -0.14 20.33 -29.48
N GLN A 171 0.44 21.48 -29.14
CA GLN A 171 -0.20 22.47 -28.26
C GLN A 171 -1.47 23.07 -28.92
N ASN A 172 -1.47 23.26 -30.23
CA ASN A 172 -2.64 23.72 -30.96
C ASN A 172 -3.73 22.63 -31.10
N ILE A 173 -3.33 21.36 -31.09
CA ILE A 173 -4.26 20.22 -31.16
C ILE A 173 -5.06 20.13 -29.86
N ASP A 174 -4.47 20.40 -28.71
CA ASP A 174 -5.11 20.24 -27.41
C ASP A 174 -6.40 21.09 -27.33
N ILE A 175 -6.34 22.34 -27.75
CA ILE A 175 -7.50 23.23 -27.78
C ILE A 175 -8.61 22.68 -28.69
N GLN A 176 -8.25 22.21 -29.88
CA GLN A 176 -9.24 21.70 -30.83
C GLN A 176 -9.78 20.33 -30.44
N ALA A 177 -8.93 19.44 -29.94
CA ALA A 177 -9.35 18.13 -29.44
C ALA A 177 -10.32 18.27 -28.26
N THR A 178 -10.08 19.20 -27.35
CA THR A 178 -10.96 19.45 -26.18
C THR A 178 -12.39 19.81 -26.63
N TYR A 179 -12.54 20.55 -27.71
CA TYR A 179 -13.88 20.98 -28.19
C TYR A 179 -14.57 20.01 -29.12
N TYR A 180 -13.83 19.24 -29.92
CA TYR A 180 -14.38 18.51 -31.05
C TYR A 180 -14.14 16.99 -31.00
N ALA A 181 -13.21 16.50 -30.19
CA ALA A 181 -12.94 15.09 -30.08
C ALA A 181 -13.92 14.38 -29.13
N VAL A 182 -14.34 13.18 -29.52
CA VAL A 182 -15.03 12.25 -28.61
C VAL A 182 -14.08 11.71 -27.54
N LYS A 183 -12.82 11.47 -27.93
CA LYS A 183 -11.74 11.08 -27.03
C LYS A 183 -10.40 11.53 -27.60
N SER A 184 -9.52 12.01 -26.74
CA SER A 184 -8.16 12.38 -27.14
C SER A 184 -7.15 12.02 -26.04
N TYR A 185 -5.92 11.80 -26.47
CA TYR A 185 -4.75 11.66 -25.60
C TYR A 185 -3.57 12.33 -26.34
N LEU A 186 -2.98 13.33 -25.73
CA LEU A 186 -1.98 14.18 -26.37
C LEU A 186 -0.68 14.30 -25.57
N ASP A 187 -0.57 13.58 -24.46
CA ASP A 187 0.65 13.53 -23.65
C ASP A 187 1.68 12.60 -24.29
N VAL A 188 2.50 13.16 -25.17
CA VAL A 188 3.51 12.43 -25.93
C VAL A 188 4.77 12.09 -25.13
N ASP A 189 4.89 12.61 -23.92
CA ASP A 189 6.05 12.34 -23.04
C ASP A 189 5.84 11.07 -22.21
N GLN A 190 4.61 10.59 -22.09
CA GLN A 190 4.29 9.39 -21.35
C GLN A 190 4.31 8.14 -22.25
N TRP A 191 4.87 7.08 -21.71
CA TRP A 191 4.81 5.75 -22.31
C TRP A 191 3.51 5.04 -21.95
N MET A 192 2.84 4.46 -22.95
CA MET A 192 1.72 3.55 -22.74
C MET A 192 1.98 2.21 -23.40
N ARG A 193 1.31 1.18 -22.95
CA ARG A 193 1.40 -0.14 -23.58
C ARG A 193 0.66 -0.15 -24.91
N LEU A 194 1.20 -0.85 -25.90
CA LEU A 194 0.57 -0.95 -27.21
C LEU A 194 -0.80 -1.65 -27.14
N ASP A 195 -0.96 -2.65 -26.26
CA ASP A 195 -2.25 -3.34 -26.09
C ASP A 195 -3.31 -2.43 -25.44
N GLU A 196 -2.90 -1.51 -24.55
CA GLU A 196 -3.79 -0.47 -24.03
C GLU A 196 -4.27 0.48 -25.14
N LEU A 197 -3.35 0.95 -25.98
CA LEU A 197 -3.72 1.75 -27.15
C LEU A 197 -4.70 1.01 -28.06
N THR A 198 -4.42 -0.26 -28.40
CA THR A 198 -5.26 -1.03 -29.31
C THR A 198 -6.63 -1.40 -28.74
N SER A 199 -6.78 -1.38 -27.43
CA SER A 199 -8.08 -1.50 -26.76
C SER A 199 -8.97 -0.26 -26.95
N ILE A 200 -8.36 0.91 -27.15
CA ILE A 200 -9.05 2.19 -27.34
C ILE A 200 -9.21 2.51 -28.82
N VAL A 201 -8.15 2.31 -29.59
CA VAL A 201 -8.11 2.56 -31.03
C VAL A 201 -7.98 1.22 -31.74
N PRO A 202 -8.99 0.74 -32.46
CA PRO A 202 -9.06 -0.61 -33.02
C PRO A 202 -8.13 -0.82 -34.23
N ILE A 203 -6.82 -0.65 -34.02
CA ILE A 203 -5.79 -0.87 -35.03
C ILE A 203 -5.46 -2.36 -35.09
N GLN A 204 -5.54 -2.94 -36.30
CA GLN A 204 -5.08 -4.32 -36.52
C GLN A 204 -3.59 -4.33 -36.85
N ILE A 205 -2.79 -4.92 -35.97
CA ILE A 205 -1.34 -5.00 -36.11
C ILE A 205 -0.94 -6.47 -36.20
N PHE A 206 -0.48 -6.92 -37.38
CA PHE A 206 -0.03 -8.32 -37.56
C PHE A 206 1.44 -8.52 -37.22
N ASN A 207 2.28 -7.52 -37.47
CA ASN A 207 3.70 -7.52 -37.10
C ASN A 207 4.03 -6.17 -36.50
N THR A 208 4.23 -6.16 -35.19
CA THR A 208 4.40 -4.95 -34.40
C THR A 208 5.61 -4.12 -34.81
N GLU A 209 6.77 -4.75 -34.96
CA GLU A 209 8.01 -4.06 -35.33
C GLU A 209 7.88 -3.40 -36.71
N SER A 210 7.46 -4.18 -37.71
CA SER A 210 7.30 -3.68 -39.08
C SER A 210 6.26 -2.56 -39.17
N PHE A 211 5.16 -2.69 -38.40
CA PHE A 211 4.10 -1.69 -38.34
C PHE A 211 4.59 -0.37 -37.76
N LEU A 212 5.21 -0.39 -36.58
CA LEU A 212 5.66 0.82 -35.89
C LEU A 212 6.82 1.51 -36.60
N LYS A 213 7.67 0.73 -37.28
CA LYS A 213 8.76 1.27 -38.09
C LYS A 213 8.27 2.05 -39.31
N LYS A 214 7.20 1.58 -39.95
CA LYS A 214 6.66 2.15 -41.22
C LYS A 214 5.62 3.22 -40.99
N ASN A 215 4.83 3.13 -39.93
CA ASN A 215 3.65 3.96 -39.73
C ASN A 215 3.87 4.95 -38.58
N LYS A 216 4.30 6.16 -38.93
CA LYS A 216 4.41 7.25 -37.93
C LYS A 216 3.07 7.93 -37.66
N PHE A 217 2.16 7.87 -38.62
CA PHE A 217 0.80 8.38 -38.50
C PHE A 217 -0.17 7.41 -39.16
N VAL A 218 -1.30 7.13 -38.51
CA VAL A 218 -2.38 6.27 -39.00
C VAL A 218 -3.69 6.99 -38.83
N SER A 219 -4.53 6.96 -39.86
CA SER A 219 -5.91 7.48 -39.80
C SER A 219 -6.84 6.57 -40.59
N PHE A 220 -7.95 6.19 -39.97
CA PHE A 220 -8.98 5.34 -40.57
C PHE A 220 -10.35 5.65 -39.97
N ASP A 221 -11.39 5.35 -40.78
CA ASP A 221 -12.78 5.51 -40.36
C ASP A 221 -13.36 4.15 -39.97
N MET A 222 -14.07 4.09 -38.84
CA MET A 222 -14.73 2.88 -38.35
C MET A 222 -15.86 3.25 -37.38
N ASN A 223 -17.06 2.64 -37.57
CA ASN A 223 -18.21 2.81 -36.67
C ASN A 223 -18.57 4.28 -36.39
N GLU A 224 -18.73 5.08 -37.45
CA GLU A 224 -19.08 6.51 -37.38
C GLU A 224 -17.99 7.42 -36.78
N TYR A 225 -16.81 6.88 -36.47
CA TYR A 225 -15.69 7.64 -35.95
C TYR A 225 -14.47 7.59 -36.87
N THR A 226 -13.75 8.69 -36.89
CA THR A 226 -12.37 8.75 -37.43
C THR A 226 -11.38 8.63 -36.31
N TYR A 227 -10.54 7.63 -36.42
CA TYR A 227 -9.41 7.40 -35.51
C TYR A 227 -8.13 7.96 -36.16
N MET A 228 -7.39 8.72 -35.39
CA MET A 228 -6.12 9.32 -35.80
C MET A 228 -5.10 9.05 -34.70
N VAL A 229 -3.99 8.42 -35.05
CA VAL A 229 -2.91 8.09 -34.13
C VAL A 229 -1.58 8.50 -34.71
N ARG A 230 -0.80 9.22 -33.96
CA ARG A 230 0.60 9.52 -34.23
C ARG A 230 1.48 8.74 -33.28
N PHE A 231 2.37 7.92 -33.80
CA PHE A 231 3.42 7.24 -33.05
C PHE A 231 4.66 8.15 -33.04
N VAL A 232 5.03 8.62 -31.83
CA VAL A 232 6.18 9.48 -31.63
C VAL A 232 7.42 8.62 -31.45
N ASP A 233 7.31 7.57 -30.62
CA ASP A 233 8.40 6.66 -30.32
C ASP A 233 7.85 5.28 -29.94
N TYR A 234 8.71 4.25 -29.93
CA TYR A 234 8.34 2.91 -29.49
C TYR A 234 9.53 2.12 -28.98
N LEU A 235 9.25 1.21 -28.06
CA LEU A 235 10.15 0.23 -27.52
C LEU A 235 9.51 -1.14 -27.67
N LEU A 236 10.19 -2.06 -28.32
CA LEU A 236 9.65 -3.40 -28.53
C LEU A 236 9.73 -4.25 -27.26
N GLU A 237 8.85 -5.22 -27.16
CA GLU A 237 8.93 -6.30 -26.18
C GLU A 237 10.33 -6.94 -26.23
N GLU A 238 10.83 -7.40 -25.06
CA GLU A 238 12.18 -7.95 -24.86
C GLU A 238 13.33 -6.94 -25.04
N SER A 239 13.08 -5.71 -25.47
CA SER A 239 14.10 -4.67 -25.42
C SER A 239 14.35 -4.20 -23.97
N THR A 240 15.56 -3.68 -23.73
CA THR A 240 15.88 -3.10 -22.40
C THR A 240 15.10 -1.82 -22.20
N SER A 241 14.39 -1.74 -21.08
CA SER A 241 13.67 -0.53 -20.68
C SER A 241 14.63 0.63 -20.45
N PRO A 242 14.38 1.83 -20.95
CA PRO A 242 15.17 3.01 -20.58
C PRO A 242 15.17 3.23 -19.06
N MET A 243 16.31 3.76 -18.56
CA MET A 243 16.49 4.01 -17.12
C MET A 243 15.38 4.88 -16.53
N GLU A 244 14.89 5.86 -17.29
CA GLU A 244 13.83 6.78 -16.86
C GLU A 244 12.53 6.06 -16.50
N MET A 245 12.19 4.99 -17.22
CA MET A 245 10.98 4.21 -16.97
C MET A 245 11.08 3.33 -15.71
N VAL A 246 12.27 2.94 -15.33
CA VAL A 246 12.54 2.02 -14.21
C VAL A 246 13.17 2.70 -13.00
N ARG A 247 13.41 4.01 -13.08
CA ARG A 247 14.11 4.80 -12.07
C ARG A 247 13.51 4.67 -10.68
N ASP A 248 12.20 4.84 -10.54
CA ASP A 248 11.52 4.73 -9.24
C ASP A 248 11.52 3.30 -8.71
N ASN A 249 11.45 2.32 -9.61
CA ASN A 249 11.60 0.92 -9.24
C ASN A 249 13.01 0.63 -8.72
N ILE A 250 14.06 1.10 -9.42
CA ILE A 250 15.46 0.96 -9.00
C ILE A 250 15.67 1.60 -7.62
N LYS A 251 15.16 2.82 -7.43
CA LYS A 251 15.23 3.50 -6.13
C LYS A 251 14.59 2.67 -5.02
N SER A 252 13.44 2.08 -5.29
CA SER A 252 12.74 1.23 -4.32
C SER A 252 13.53 -0.04 -3.99
N VAL A 253 14.19 -0.65 -4.98
CA VAL A 253 15.04 -1.83 -4.79
C VAL A 253 16.29 -1.48 -3.97
N ILE A 254 16.97 -0.37 -4.27
CA ILE A 254 18.15 0.09 -3.50
C ILE A 254 17.75 0.32 -2.03
N LEU A 255 16.63 0.98 -1.77
CA LEU A 255 16.14 1.20 -0.41
C LEU A 255 15.80 -0.12 0.30
N ALA A 256 15.20 -1.07 -0.41
CA ALA A 256 14.92 -2.40 0.16
C ALA A 256 16.22 -3.17 0.50
N GLN A 257 17.24 -3.09 -0.36
CA GLN A 257 18.55 -3.69 -0.09
C GLN A 257 19.24 -3.04 1.11
N ARG A 258 19.23 -1.70 1.22
CA ARG A 258 19.78 -0.99 2.38
C ARG A 258 19.08 -1.39 3.68
N LYS A 259 17.74 -1.49 3.63
CA LYS A 259 16.94 -1.95 4.76
C LYS A 259 17.33 -3.35 5.20
N GLN A 260 17.44 -4.29 4.27
CA GLN A 260 17.82 -5.67 4.55
C GLN A 260 19.23 -5.75 5.14
N ALA A 261 20.19 -5.07 4.55
CA ALA A 261 21.57 -5.03 5.03
C ALA A 261 21.66 -4.46 6.46
N MET A 262 20.92 -3.39 6.75
CA MET A 262 20.86 -2.79 8.08
C MET A 262 20.32 -3.77 9.14
N ILE A 263 19.27 -4.53 8.81
CA ILE A 263 18.68 -5.53 9.71
C ILE A 263 19.70 -6.65 9.99
N GLU A 264 20.35 -7.15 8.95
CA GLU A 264 21.36 -8.22 9.08
C GLU A 264 22.58 -7.77 9.89
N GLU A 265 23.05 -6.56 9.67
CA GLU A 265 24.14 -5.96 10.45
C GLU A 265 23.76 -5.82 11.93
N MET A 266 22.54 -5.34 12.19
CA MET A 266 22.01 -5.24 13.55
C MET A 266 21.92 -6.61 14.23
N HIS A 267 21.37 -7.62 13.58
CA HIS A 267 21.25 -8.98 14.13
C HIS A 267 22.63 -9.54 14.45
N THR A 268 23.57 -9.39 13.53
CA THR A 268 24.95 -9.83 13.72
C THR A 268 25.62 -9.12 14.90
N ALA A 269 25.49 -7.80 14.95
CA ALA A 269 26.09 -7.01 16.05
C ALA A 269 25.51 -7.37 17.41
N LEU A 270 24.19 -7.57 17.51
CA LEU A 270 23.53 -7.98 18.75
C LEU A 270 23.94 -9.39 19.17
N TYR A 271 24.06 -10.32 18.23
CA TYR A 271 24.51 -11.68 18.50
C TYR A 271 25.96 -11.69 19.03
N GLU A 272 26.89 -11.01 18.35
CA GLU A 272 28.29 -10.92 18.77
C GLU A 272 28.45 -10.22 20.12
N LYS A 273 27.65 -9.17 20.39
CA LYS A 273 27.61 -8.53 21.68
C LYS A 273 27.18 -9.50 22.77
N ALA A 274 26.08 -10.22 22.60
CA ALA A 274 25.58 -11.21 23.55
C ALA A 274 26.59 -12.34 23.81
N LYS A 275 27.32 -12.78 22.77
CA LYS A 275 28.37 -13.77 22.84
C LYS A 275 29.57 -13.27 23.70
N ASN A 276 30.01 -12.04 23.48
CA ASN A 276 31.12 -11.43 24.20
C ASN A 276 30.76 -11.20 25.69
N GLU A 277 29.50 -10.84 25.96
CA GLU A 277 28.96 -10.68 27.33
C GLU A 277 28.62 -12.01 28.01
N LYS A 278 28.79 -13.15 27.32
CA LYS A 278 28.40 -14.49 27.78
C LYS A 278 26.92 -14.54 28.24
N ALA A 279 26.05 -13.86 27.47
CA ALA A 279 24.64 -13.76 27.81
C ALA A 279 23.84 -15.01 27.46
N PHE A 280 24.43 -15.99 26.74
CA PHE A 280 23.83 -17.27 26.44
C PHE A 280 24.83 -18.40 26.46
N GLU A 281 24.35 -19.61 26.74
CA GLU A 281 25.10 -20.86 26.63
C GLU A 281 24.31 -21.83 25.74
N VAL A 282 25.01 -22.57 24.89
CA VAL A 282 24.41 -23.57 24.01
C VAL A 282 24.71 -24.96 24.54
N TYR A 283 23.71 -25.65 25.06
CA TYR A 283 23.81 -27.03 25.53
C TYR A 283 23.49 -27.97 24.38
N VAL A 284 24.51 -28.27 23.57
CA VAL A 284 24.36 -29.29 22.52
C VAL A 284 24.56 -30.67 23.15
N GLY A 285 23.51 -31.22 23.76
CA GLY A 285 23.38 -32.66 23.91
C GLY A 285 23.07 -33.26 22.57
N SER A 286 23.74 -34.36 22.16
CA SER A 286 23.41 -35.07 20.92
C SER A 286 21.91 -35.28 20.84
N PRO A 287 21.18 -34.76 19.84
CA PRO A 287 19.78 -35.06 19.73
C PRO A 287 19.67 -36.58 19.46
N ASN A 288 19.06 -37.32 20.39
CA ASN A 288 18.59 -38.67 20.10
C ASN A 288 17.51 -38.57 19.03
N LEU A 289 17.91 -38.44 17.77
CA LEU A 289 17.05 -38.61 16.62
C LEU A 289 16.74 -40.12 16.53
N LYS A 290 15.65 -40.51 17.19
CA LYS A 290 14.98 -41.78 16.95
C LYS A 290 13.88 -41.58 15.94
#